data_0dcf42fb577d05ccee6b8e191743e249
#
_entry.id   0dcf42fb577d05ccee6b8e191743e249
#
_cell.length_a   1.000
_cell.length_b   1.000
_cell.length_c   1.000
_cell.angle_alpha   90.00
_cell.angle_beta   90.00
_cell.angle_gamma   90.00
#
_symmetry.space_group_name_H-M   'P 1'
#
loop_
_entity.id
_entity.type
_entity.pdbx_description
1 polymer ?
#
loop_
_entity_poly.entity_id
_entity_poly.type
_entity_poly.pdbx_seq_one_letter_code
_entity_poly.pdbx_strand_id
1 'polypeptide(L)'
;MITINENGSHQINFKTRPKELKNPYYISDPELFKIYQKSLPPPEAYFYFPKGNEIILINEEKPEKSLRRIFNNVPINDFEKKLLKEYNELIYLHSENKLPEYWDDAFNLRFIHATECNLKKSYERMIKYINWFHNMFPMEIQPGDKIYQLLNLGFLYVYGRDCHFRPIIICQPYLCQKYLELFEENEIINASVFLFQFIVNNMLIPGQIENWVMILNFEGSSPLNMPDIVKKLIKIVSENFLSRLYKCYIYGMSFLINLLFKIICNFLEEVTVQKITILDKKNTNNLFENIRRDNVEEKFGGTAPNIQGGIENLNSPLFPPRMPSSNFILEKINKEDILITKEEYLKLIEEKKIKEEYISPYLKEDIEKIKQKKQMESINNQFNLNQWKFQNEFEGKNQLRNINKNNNIIQDLKSFNIAKHTFHKSINILNENK
;
A
#
# COMPACT_ATOMS: atom_id res chain seq x y z
N MET A 1 -8.63 -21.63 10.17
CA MET A 1 -8.18 -22.97 10.64
C MET A 1 -8.18 -23.86 9.41
N ILE A 2 -7.05 -24.45 9.05
CA ILE A 2 -7.00 -25.44 7.96
C ILE A 2 -7.34 -26.78 8.56
N THR A 3 -8.38 -27.42 8.06
CA THR A 3 -8.64 -28.84 8.31
C THR A 3 -8.18 -29.62 7.09
N ILE A 4 -7.39 -30.64 7.29
CA ILE A 4 -7.01 -31.61 6.24
C ILE A 4 -8.08 -32.69 6.30
N ASN A 5 -8.85 -32.84 5.23
CA ASN A 5 -9.80 -33.94 5.11
C ASN A 5 -9.08 -35.24 4.78
N GLU A 6 -9.66 -36.37 5.11
CA GLU A 6 -9.11 -37.73 4.87
C GLU A 6 -8.67 -37.99 3.42
N ASN A 7 -9.14 -37.18 2.48
CA ASN A 7 -8.79 -37.23 1.05
C ASN A 7 -7.62 -36.30 0.66
N GLY A 8 -6.90 -35.70 1.61
CA GLY A 8 -5.77 -34.82 1.34
C GLY A 8 -6.14 -33.43 0.82
N SER A 9 -7.43 -33.07 0.77
CA SER A 9 -7.88 -31.72 0.43
C SER A 9 -7.79 -30.79 1.64
N HIS A 10 -7.23 -29.60 1.43
CA HIS A 10 -7.10 -28.59 2.48
C HIS A 10 -8.34 -27.70 2.50
N GLN A 11 -9.16 -27.83 3.54
CA GLN A 11 -10.30 -26.93 3.75
C GLN A 11 -9.84 -25.69 4.50
N ILE A 12 -9.87 -24.52 3.85
CA ILE A 12 -9.50 -23.25 4.43
C ILE A 12 -10.78 -22.52 4.83
N ASN A 13 -11.07 -22.49 6.14
CA ASN A 13 -12.14 -21.67 6.68
C ASN A 13 -11.64 -20.23 6.85
N PHE A 14 -11.92 -19.38 5.88
CA PHE A 14 -11.68 -17.95 6.00
C PHE A 14 -12.80 -17.31 6.80
N LYS A 15 -12.49 -16.82 7.99
CA LYS A 15 -13.37 -15.82 8.63
C LYS A 15 -13.33 -14.59 7.72
N THR A 16 -14.46 -14.25 7.15
CA THR A 16 -14.62 -13.00 6.39
C THR A 16 -14.14 -11.84 7.24
N ARG A 17 -13.23 -11.05 6.70
CA ARG A 17 -12.81 -9.80 7.33
C ARG A 17 -14.06 -8.92 7.43
N PRO A 18 -14.38 -8.32 8.60
CA PRO A 18 -15.51 -7.40 8.69
C PRO A 18 -15.33 -6.30 7.63
N LYS A 19 -16.35 -6.05 6.81
CA LYS A 19 -16.34 -5.05 5.72
C LYS A 19 -15.96 -3.63 6.20
N GLU A 20 -16.09 -3.38 7.50
CA GLU A 20 -15.87 -2.08 8.12
C GLU A 20 -14.41 -1.77 8.47
N LEU A 21 -13.53 -2.76 8.50
CA LEU A 21 -12.11 -2.54 8.79
C LEU A 21 -11.36 -2.19 7.49
N LYS A 22 -11.50 -0.95 7.02
CA LYS A 22 -10.59 -0.36 6.02
C LYS A 22 -9.13 -0.32 6.51
N ASN A 23 -8.94 -0.44 7.80
CA ASN A 23 -7.64 -0.51 8.46
C ASN A 23 -7.57 -1.81 9.28
N PRO A 24 -6.66 -2.77 8.98
CA PRO A 24 -6.50 -4.00 9.77
C PRO A 24 -5.94 -3.74 11.17
N TYR A 25 -5.52 -2.50 11.47
CA TYR A 25 -5.00 -2.07 12.76
C TYR A 25 -6.00 -1.15 13.38
N TYR A 26 -6.60 -1.64 14.42
CA TYR A 26 -7.49 -0.86 15.24
C TYR A 26 -6.64 -0.03 16.20
N ILE A 27 -6.60 1.28 15.93
CA ILE A 27 -6.14 2.26 16.92
C ILE A 27 -7.42 2.84 17.51
N SER A 28 -7.74 2.44 18.72
CA SER A 28 -9.00 2.82 19.40
C SER A 28 -9.05 4.30 19.83
N ASP A 29 -7.89 4.97 19.90
CA ASP A 29 -7.78 6.37 20.28
C ASP A 29 -7.91 7.29 19.04
N PRO A 30 -8.96 8.13 18.94
CA PRO A 30 -9.15 9.05 17.82
C PRO A 30 -8.05 10.11 17.67
N GLU A 31 -7.42 10.54 18.75
CA GLU A 31 -6.31 11.51 18.70
C GLU A 31 -5.04 10.84 18.16
N LEU A 32 -4.79 9.61 18.53
CA LEU A 32 -3.71 8.82 17.97
C LEU A 32 -3.90 8.60 16.47
N PHE A 33 -5.14 8.36 16.04
CA PHE A 33 -5.46 8.23 14.62
C PHE A 33 -5.17 9.51 13.83
N LYS A 34 -5.45 10.71 14.40
CA LYS A 34 -5.12 11.99 13.75
C LYS A 34 -3.60 12.16 13.58
N ILE A 35 -2.82 11.78 14.60
CA ILE A 35 -1.34 11.82 14.54
C ILE A 35 -0.83 10.84 13.48
N TYR A 36 -1.47 9.69 13.38
CA TYR A 36 -1.20 8.61 12.46
C TYR A 36 -1.31 9.02 10.98
N GLN A 37 -2.27 9.91 10.64
CA GLN A 37 -2.42 10.42 9.29
C GLN A 37 -1.16 11.14 8.76
N LYS A 38 -0.29 11.65 9.65
CA LYS A 38 0.99 12.29 9.27
C LYS A 38 2.02 11.31 8.69
N SER A 39 1.80 10.01 8.84
CA SER A 39 2.65 8.97 8.27
C SER A 39 2.29 8.60 6.83
N LEU A 40 1.18 9.13 6.31
CA LEU A 40 0.75 8.86 4.94
C LEU A 40 1.82 9.27 3.92
N PRO A 41 1.83 8.66 2.72
CA PRO A 41 2.63 9.16 1.62
C PRO A 41 2.35 10.64 1.37
N PRO A 42 3.36 11.46 1.03
CA PRO A 42 3.15 12.87 0.72
C PRO A 42 2.30 13.02 -0.56
N PRO A 43 1.66 14.19 -0.77
CA PRO A 43 0.80 14.40 -1.94
C PRO A 43 1.46 14.05 -3.28
N GLU A 44 2.75 14.38 -3.42
CA GLU A 44 3.54 14.15 -4.63
C GLU A 44 3.70 12.66 -4.95
N ALA A 45 3.70 11.80 -3.93
CA ALA A 45 3.82 10.36 -4.09
C ALA A 45 2.64 9.74 -4.87
N TYR A 46 1.46 10.37 -4.81
CA TYR A 46 0.28 9.91 -5.53
C TYR A 46 0.32 10.23 -7.02
N PHE A 47 1.20 11.14 -7.44
CA PHE A 47 1.43 11.48 -8.84
C PHE A 47 2.60 10.73 -9.47
N TYR A 48 3.26 9.85 -8.70
CA TYR A 48 4.35 9.00 -9.16
C TYR A 48 3.80 7.71 -9.76
N PHE A 49 4.04 7.52 -11.06
CA PHE A 49 3.64 6.33 -11.81
C PHE A 49 4.87 5.65 -12.41
N PRO A 50 5.42 4.65 -11.71
CA PRO A 50 6.64 3.96 -12.15
C PRO A 50 6.45 3.24 -13.48
N LYS A 51 7.53 3.14 -14.26
CA LYS A 51 7.57 2.44 -15.54
C LYS A 51 8.85 1.60 -15.67
N GLY A 52 8.90 0.76 -16.70
CA GLY A 52 10.09 0.00 -17.05
C GLY A 52 10.68 -0.78 -15.88
N ASN A 53 11.94 -0.54 -15.59
CA ASN A 53 12.72 -1.25 -14.56
C ASN A 53 12.24 -0.96 -13.13
N GLU A 54 11.49 0.12 -12.90
CA GLU A 54 10.87 0.36 -11.58
C GLU A 54 9.69 -0.58 -11.32
N ILE A 55 9.06 -1.13 -12.35
CA ILE A 55 8.01 -2.14 -12.21
C ILE A 55 8.63 -3.54 -12.15
N ILE A 56 9.47 -3.88 -13.13
CA ILE A 56 10.10 -5.21 -13.24
C ILE A 56 11.45 -5.10 -13.93
N LEU A 57 12.48 -5.62 -13.28
CA LEU A 57 13.78 -5.85 -13.91
C LEU A 57 13.77 -7.25 -14.53
N ILE A 58 13.65 -7.28 -15.86
CA ILE A 58 13.55 -8.54 -16.61
C ILE A 58 14.91 -9.20 -16.71
N ASN A 59 14.96 -10.50 -16.42
CA ASN A 59 16.08 -11.36 -16.77
C ASN A 59 15.68 -12.16 -18.03
N GLU A 60 16.24 -11.79 -19.17
CA GLU A 60 15.89 -12.41 -20.47
C GLU A 60 16.32 -13.87 -20.56
N GLU A 61 17.45 -14.23 -19.93
CA GLU A 61 17.97 -15.61 -19.96
C GLU A 61 17.19 -16.53 -19.01
N LYS A 62 16.74 -16.01 -17.87
CA LYS A 62 16.03 -16.73 -16.81
C LYS A 62 14.82 -15.93 -16.35
N PRO A 63 13.71 -15.93 -17.09
CA PRO A 63 12.52 -15.13 -16.79
C PRO A 63 11.99 -15.35 -15.37
N GLU A 64 12.14 -16.56 -14.82
CA GLU A 64 11.77 -16.91 -13.45
C GLU A 64 12.59 -16.17 -12.38
N LYS A 65 13.76 -15.66 -12.73
CA LYS A 65 14.62 -14.82 -11.86
C LYS A 65 14.43 -13.31 -12.07
N SER A 66 13.45 -12.91 -12.86
CA SER A 66 13.08 -11.52 -13.02
C SER A 66 12.63 -10.92 -11.69
N LEU A 67 13.07 -9.68 -11.42
CA LEU A 67 12.80 -8.98 -10.17
C LEU A 67 11.61 -8.04 -10.32
N ARG A 68 10.40 -8.52 -10.02
CA ARG A 68 9.21 -7.67 -9.99
C ARG A 68 9.13 -6.89 -8.68
N ARG A 69 8.86 -5.59 -8.78
CA ARG A 69 8.80 -4.64 -7.66
C ARG A 69 7.38 -4.14 -7.41
N ILE A 70 6.61 -3.89 -8.47
CA ILE A 70 5.23 -3.39 -8.42
C ILE A 70 4.30 -4.45 -9.00
N PHE A 71 3.18 -4.71 -8.33
CA PHE A 71 2.29 -5.84 -8.64
C PHE A 71 0.85 -5.38 -8.95
N ASN A 72 0.37 -4.35 -8.26
CA ASN A 72 -1.00 -3.88 -8.42
C ASN A 72 -1.12 -2.92 -9.62
N ASN A 73 -2.19 -3.07 -10.39
CA ASN A 73 -2.58 -2.12 -11.46
C ASN A 73 -1.49 -1.76 -12.48
N VAL A 74 -0.54 -2.66 -12.69
CA VAL A 74 0.56 -2.50 -13.65
C VAL A 74 0.50 -3.62 -14.70
N PRO A 75 1.02 -3.38 -15.91
CA PRO A 75 1.07 -4.41 -16.95
C PRO A 75 1.83 -5.66 -16.48
N ILE A 76 1.31 -6.82 -16.85
CA ILE A 76 1.96 -8.12 -16.69
C ILE A 76 2.35 -8.65 -18.08
N ASN A 77 3.54 -9.24 -18.20
CA ASN A 77 4.02 -9.81 -19.45
C ASN A 77 3.37 -11.17 -19.74
N ASP A 78 3.59 -11.70 -20.94
CA ASP A 78 2.92 -12.96 -21.35
C ASP A 78 3.39 -14.18 -20.58
N PHE A 79 4.65 -14.19 -20.11
CA PHE A 79 5.17 -15.24 -19.21
C PHE A 79 4.41 -15.23 -17.88
N GLU A 80 4.23 -14.05 -17.28
CA GLU A 80 3.47 -13.88 -16.03
C GLU A 80 1.98 -14.22 -16.19
N LYS A 81 1.36 -13.85 -17.32
CA LYS A 81 -0.04 -14.21 -17.61
C LYS A 81 -0.23 -15.73 -17.65
N LYS A 82 0.71 -16.44 -18.29
CA LYS A 82 0.69 -17.90 -18.35
C LYS A 82 0.80 -18.51 -16.95
N LEU A 83 1.80 -18.09 -16.17
CA LEU A 83 2.00 -18.58 -14.81
C LEU A 83 0.78 -18.29 -13.90
N LEU A 84 0.21 -17.10 -14.01
CA LEU A 84 -0.95 -16.70 -13.23
C LEU A 84 -2.18 -17.56 -13.55
N LYS A 85 -2.40 -17.87 -14.83
CA LYS A 85 -3.45 -18.80 -15.25
C LYS A 85 -3.26 -20.18 -14.63
N GLU A 86 -2.08 -20.78 -14.78
CA GLU A 86 -1.75 -22.10 -14.22
C GLU A 86 -1.88 -22.11 -12.68
N TYR A 87 -1.48 -21.01 -12.02
CA TYR A 87 -1.58 -20.87 -10.58
C TYR A 87 -3.03 -20.75 -10.10
N ASN A 88 -3.86 -20.01 -10.80
CA ASN A 88 -5.29 -19.89 -10.50
C ASN A 88 -6.00 -21.23 -10.68
N GLU A 89 -5.63 -22.02 -11.70
CA GLU A 89 -6.13 -23.39 -11.87
C GLU A 89 -5.70 -24.29 -10.71
N LEU A 90 -4.43 -24.19 -10.26
CA LEU A 90 -3.93 -24.94 -9.10
C LEU A 90 -4.70 -24.59 -7.82
N ILE A 91 -4.93 -23.29 -7.57
CA ILE A 91 -5.72 -22.82 -6.43
C ILE A 91 -7.14 -23.39 -6.51
N TYR A 92 -7.78 -23.29 -7.68
CA TYR A 92 -9.12 -23.80 -7.90
C TYR A 92 -9.24 -25.29 -7.57
N LEU A 93 -8.25 -26.11 -7.97
CA LEU A 93 -8.25 -27.54 -7.74
C LEU A 93 -8.06 -27.95 -6.28
N HIS A 94 -7.37 -27.10 -5.48
CA HIS A 94 -6.93 -27.51 -4.15
C HIS A 94 -7.55 -26.73 -2.98
N SER A 95 -8.24 -25.60 -3.21
CA SER A 95 -8.67 -24.70 -2.13
C SER A 95 -10.19 -24.62 -1.91
N GLU A 96 -11.00 -25.48 -2.53
CA GLU A 96 -12.48 -25.38 -2.47
C GLU A 96 -12.99 -23.92 -2.59
N ASN A 97 -12.25 -23.08 -3.30
CA ASN A 97 -12.62 -21.74 -3.77
C ASN A 97 -12.90 -20.64 -2.72
N LYS A 98 -12.31 -20.69 -1.54
CA LYS A 98 -12.56 -19.64 -0.53
C LYS A 98 -11.30 -18.86 -0.16
N LEU A 99 -10.75 -18.11 -1.13
CA LEU A 99 -9.76 -17.08 -0.83
C LEU A 99 -10.42 -15.89 -0.10
N PRO A 100 -9.65 -15.15 0.73
CA PRO A 100 -10.15 -13.91 1.35
C PRO A 100 -10.63 -12.92 0.29
N GLU A 101 -11.67 -12.12 0.58
CA GLU A 101 -12.20 -11.11 -0.36
C GLU A 101 -11.14 -10.09 -0.86
N TYR A 102 -10.09 -9.84 -0.07
CA TYR A 102 -8.99 -8.95 -0.45
C TYR A 102 -7.92 -9.61 -1.32
N TRP A 103 -8.06 -10.92 -1.60
CA TRP A 103 -7.08 -11.67 -2.38
C TRP A 103 -7.31 -11.43 -3.87
N ASP A 104 -6.24 -11.03 -4.56
CA ASP A 104 -6.28 -10.76 -5.99
C ASP A 104 -5.06 -11.34 -6.73
N ASP A 105 -5.02 -11.15 -8.03
CA ASP A 105 -3.93 -11.62 -8.88
C ASP A 105 -2.58 -10.97 -8.54
N ALA A 106 -2.57 -9.78 -7.96
CA ALA A 106 -1.33 -9.15 -7.50
C ALA A 106 -0.75 -9.89 -6.30
N PHE A 107 -1.59 -10.41 -5.39
CA PHE A 107 -1.14 -11.33 -4.34
C PHE A 107 -0.59 -12.63 -4.94
N ASN A 108 -1.29 -13.25 -5.89
CA ASN A 108 -0.83 -14.46 -6.55
C ASN A 108 0.55 -14.28 -7.18
N LEU A 109 0.74 -13.20 -7.93
CA LEU A 109 2.02 -12.85 -8.55
C LEU A 109 3.14 -12.68 -7.51
N ARG A 110 2.85 -12.10 -6.33
CA ARG A 110 3.86 -11.98 -5.26
C ARG A 110 4.39 -13.33 -4.81
N PHE A 111 3.49 -14.30 -4.63
CA PHE A 111 3.90 -15.66 -4.23
C PHE A 111 4.64 -16.37 -5.35
N ILE A 112 4.20 -16.23 -6.61
CA ILE A 112 4.87 -16.79 -7.77
C ILE A 112 6.31 -16.27 -7.88
N HIS A 113 6.51 -14.97 -7.86
CA HIS A 113 7.84 -14.36 -7.92
C HIS A 113 8.71 -14.67 -6.69
N ALA A 114 8.12 -14.75 -5.50
CA ALA A 114 8.85 -15.04 -4.27
C ALA A 114 9.35 -16.49 -4.19
N THR A 115 8.95 -17.36 -5.10
CA THR A 115 9.38 -18.78 -5.15
C THR A 115 10.02 -19.12 -6.49
N GLU A 116 10.57 -18.13 -7.18
CA GLU A 116 11.19 -18.29 -8.51
C GLU A 116 10.27 -19.06 -9.47
N CYS A 117 8.99 -18.67 -9.50
CA CYS A 117 7.93 -19.24 -10.36
C CYS A 117 7.62 -20.73 -10.10
N ASN A 118 8.00 -21.30 -8.97
CA ASN A 118 7.61 -22.63 -8.58
C ASN A 118 6.19 -22.63 -8.00
N LEU A 119 5.19 -22.98 -8.82
CA LEU A 119 3.77 -22.86 -8.48
C LEU A 119 3.37 -23.70 -7.25
N LYS A 120 3.94 -24.90 -7.09
CA LYS A 120 3.67 -25.74 -5.91
C LYS A 120 4.16 -25.08 -4.63
N LYS A 121 5.42 -24.60 -4.62
CA LYS A 121 5.97 -23.87 -3.48
C LYS A 121 5.20 -22.57 -3.22
N SER A 122 4.76 -21.89 -4.28
CA SER A 122 3.92 -20.67 -4.16
C SER A 122 2.62 -20.97 -3.42
N TYR A 123 1.95 -22.05 -3.79
CA TYR A 123 0.71 -22.49 -3.15
C TYR A 123 0.92 -22.86 -1.67
N GLU A 124 1.92 -23.67 -1.36
CA GLU A 124 2.26 -24.05 0.02
C GLU A 124 2.56 -22.82 0.87
N ARG A 125 3.30 -21.85 0.31
CA ARG A 125 3.64 -20.59 0.99
C ARG A 125 2.42 -19.70 1.18
N MET A 126 1.54 -19.62 0.18
CA MET A 126 0.26 -18.90 0.27
C MET A 126 -0.59 -19.41 1.43
N ILE A 127 -0.74 -20.72 1.56
CA ILE A 127 -1.50 -21.34 2.65
C ILE A 127 -0.91 -20.99 4.03
N LYS A 128 0.42 -21.07 4.16
CA LYS A 128 1.13 -20.69 5.40
C LYS A 128 0.90 -19.21 5.74
N TYR A 129 1.00 -18.34 4.73
CA TYR A 129 0.78 -16.90 4.91
C TYR A 129 -0.64 -16.60 5.38
N ILE A 130 -1.66 -17.19 4.74
CA ILE A 130 -3.05 -16.95 5.11
C ILE A 130 -3.31 -17.34 6.57
N ASN A 131 -2.80 -18.52 7.00
CA ASN A 131 -2.92 -18.94 8.38
C ASN A 131 -2.19 -18.02 9.34
N TRP A 132 -0.95 -17.67 9.02
CA TRP A 132 -0.18 -16.74 9.83
C TRP A 132 -0.90 -15.39 9.96
N PHE A 133 -1.40 -14.85 8.85
CA PHE A 133 -2.10 -13.57 8.84
C PHE A 133 -3.36 -13.58 9.71
N HIS A 134 -4.17 -14.64 9.62
CA HIS A 134 -5.37 -14.78 10.45
C HIS A 134 -5.07 -14.97 11.93
N ASN A 135 -3.93 -15.54 12.27
CA ASN A 135 -3.51 -15.69 13.67
C ASN A 135 -2.93 -14.38 14.24
N MET A 136 -2.33 -13.55 13.41
CA MET A 136 -1.69 -12.30 13.82
C MET A 136 -2.64 -11.12 13.85
N PHE A 137 -3.67 -11.09 12.99
CA PHE A 137 -4.51 -9.91 12.80
C PHE A 137 -6.02 -10.19 12.91
N PRO A 138 -6.82 -9.21 13.37
CA PRO A 138 -6.43 -7.85 13.74
C PRO A 138 -5.58 -7.80 15.00
N MET A 139 -4.67 -6.81 15.07
CA MET A 139 -3.87 -6.49 16.24
C MET A 139 -4.25 -5.10 16.72
N GLU A 140 -4.72 -4.97 17.94
CA GLU A 140 -5.04 -3.70 18.58
C GLU A 140 -3.84 -3.15 19.33
N ILE A 141 -3.63 -1.84 19.24
CA ILE A 141 -2.65 -1.14 20.08
C ILE A 141 -3.28 0.12 20.67
N GLN A 142 -2.88 0.44 21.89
CA GLN A 142 -3.29 1.66 22.60
C GLN A 142 -2.06 2.36 23.18
N PRO A 143 -2.13 3.68 23.42
CA PRO A 143 -1.12 4.37 24.18
C PRO A 143 -0.92 3.69 25.55
N GLY A 144 0.33 3.36 25.87
CA GLY A 144 0.66 2.67 27.10
C GLY A 144 0.81 1.14 26.98
N ASP A 145 0.32 0.52 25.89
CA ASP A 145 0.55 -0.89 25.64
C ASP A 145 2.04 -1.19 25.43
N LYS A 146 2.47 -2.40 25.77
CA LYS A 146 3.86 -2.84 25.58
C LYS A 146 4.30 -2.76 24.11
N ILE A 147 3.42 -3.09 23.15
CA ILE A 147 3.70 -2.93 21.71
C ILE A 147 3.93 -1.47 21.38
N TYR A 148 3.06 -0.56 21.86
CA TYR A 148 3.22 0.88 21.64
C TYR A 148 4.52 1.41 22.25
N GLN A 149 4.87 0.98 23.45
CA GLN A 149 6.15 1.32 24.11
C GLN A 149 7.33 0.84 23.27
N LEU A 150 7.33 -0.43 22.84
CA LEU A 150 8.37 -1.02 22.00
C LEU A 150 8.58 -0.27 20.69
N LEU A 151 7.50 0.18 20.02
CA LEU A 151 7.58 0.98 18.80
C LEU A 151 8.29 2.34 18.99
N ASN A 152 8.42 2.79 20.24
CA ASN A 152 9.07 4.06 20.59
C ASN A 152 10.48 3.90 21.18
N LEU A 153 10.98 2.67 21.30
CA LEU A 153 12.30 2.40 21.87
C LEU A 153 13.46 2.50 20.86
N GLY A 154 13.16 2.59 19.58
CA GLY A 154 14.17 2.84 18.52
C GLY A 154 14.94 1.62 18.04
N PHE A 155 14.53 0.38 18.40
CA PHE A 155 15.15 -0.81 17.81
C PHE A 155 14.70 -1.06 16.37
N LEU A 156 13.49 -0.63 16.04
CA LEU A 156 12.89 -0.67 14.71
C LEU A 156 11.97 0.54 14.54
N TYR A 157 12.24 1.38 13.55
CA TYR A 157 11.45 2.58 13.29
C TYR A 157 11.54 3.00 11.82
N VAL A 158 10.64 3.88 11.40
CA VAL A 158 10.67 4.47 10.05
C VAL A 158 11.09 5.92 10.14
N TYR A 159 12.07 6.31 9.31
CA TYR A 159 12.54 7.68 9.24
C TYR A 159 12.95 8.07 7.83
N GLY A 160 12.18 8.95 7.21
CA GLY A 160 12.41 9.42 5.85
C GLY A 160 11.86 8.52 4.76
N ARG A 161 12.07 8.99 3.54
CA ARG A 161 11.74 8.28 2.29
C ARG A 161 12.86 8.46 1.28
N ASP A 162 13.01 7.51 0.37
CA ASP A 162 13.94 7.63 -0.76
C ASP A 162 13.37 8.56 -1.85
N CYS A 163 14.12 8.76 -2.94
CA CYS A 163 13.71 9.62 -4.04
C CYS A 163 12.44 9.12 -4.78
N HIS A 164 12.09 7.84 -4.62
CA HIS A 164 10.89 7.21 -5.19
C HIS A 164 9.79 7.05 -4.13
N PHE A 165 9.83 7.85 -3.09
CA PHE A 165 8.87 7.88 -1.98
C PHE A 165 8.78 6.60 -1.15
N ARG A 166 9.70 5.65 -1.28
CA ARG A 166 9.73 4.43 -0.49
C ARG A 166 10.13 4.75 0.96
N PRO A 167 9.38 4.29 1.97
CA PRO A 167 9.74 4.53 3.37
C PRO A 167 11.09 3.86 3.70
N ILE A 168 11.88 4.52 4.54
CA ILE A 168 13.16 4.01 5.02
C ILE A 168 12.95 3.45 6.43
N ILE A 169 13.18 2.16 6.59
CA ILE A 169 13.08 1.44 7.86
C ILE A 169 14.48 1.30 8.44
N ILE A 170 14.65 1.71 9.68
CA ILE A 170 15.90 1.59 10.39
C ILE A 170 15.75 0.52 11.46
N CYS A 171 16.64 -0.46 11.48
CA CYS A 171 16.69 -1.53 12.45
C CYS A 171 18.04 -1.53 13.17
N GLN A 172 18.01 -1.59 14.50
CA GLN A 172 19.17 -1.58 15.38
C GLN A 172 19.17 -2.88 16.23
N PRO A 173 19.75 -3.99 15.70
CA PRO A 173 19.67 -5.30 16.33
C PRO A 173 20.21 -5.36 17.76
N TYR A 174 21.20 -4.53 18.11
CA TYR A 174 21.77 -4.51 19.46
C TYR A 174 20.73 -4.07 20.53
N LEU A 175 19.77 -3.22 20.13
CA LEU A 175 18.70 -2.80 21.03
C LEU A 175 17.68 -3.92 21.29
N CYS A 176 17.47 -4.82 20.32
CA CYS A 176 16.60 -5.98 20.53
C CYS A 176 17.09 -6.82 21.71
N GLN A 177 18.40 -7.04 21.82
CA GLN A 177 18.98 -7.79 22.95
C GLN A 177 18.77 -7.07 24.28
N LYS A 178 19.05 -5.77 24.31
CA LYS A 178 18.84 -4.95 25.52
C LYS A 178 17.38 -5.01 25.98
N TYR A 179 16.44 -5.02 25.05
CA TYR A 179 15.00 -5.02 25.39
C TYR A 179 14.46 -6.40 25.75
N LEU A 180 15.14 -7.49 25.42
CA LEU A 180 14.80 -8.83 25.91
C LEU A 180 14.97 -8.97 27.44
N GLU A 181 15.66 -8.05 28.10
CA GLU A 181 15.71 -7.98 29.57
C GLU A 181 14.43 -7.39 30.20
N LEU A 182 13.64 -6.63 29.38
CA LEU A 182 12.46 -5.89 29.84
C LEU A 182 11.15 -6.40 29.23
N PHE A 183 11.21 -7.02 28.08
CA PHE A 183 10.06 -7.45 27.29
C PHE A 183 10.21 -8.91 26.86
N GLU A 184 9.09 -9.58 26.70
CA GLU A 184 9.09 -10.93 26.15
C GLU A 184 9.42 -10.92 24.66
N GLU A 185 10.03 -11.99 24.17
CA GLU A 185 10.39 -12.14 22.76
C GLU A 185 9.18 -11.94 21.83
N ASN A 186 8.03 -12.51 22.19
CA ASN A 186 6.79 -12.38 21.42
C ASN A 186 6.29 -10.93 21.36
N GLU A 187 6.50 -10.12 22.38
CA GLU A 187 6.13 -8.70 22.38
C GLU A 187 6.98 -7.91 21.37
N ILE A 188 8.29 -8.18 21.31
CA ILE A 188 9.19 -7.56 20.32
C ILE A 188 8.83 -8.01 18.91
N ILE A 189 8.51 -9.29 18.70
CA ILE A 189 8.05 -9.83 17.42
C ILE A 189 6.74 -9.14 17.01
N ASN A 190 5.76 -9.06 17.89
CA ASN A 190 4.47 -8.46 17.61
C ASN A 190 4.59 -6.96 17.29
N ALA A 191 5.43 -6.22 18.02
CA ALA A 191 5.72 -4.81 17.69
C ALA A 191 6.34 -4.66 16.30
N SER A 192 7.28 -5.54 15.94
CA SER A 192 7.92 -5.54 14.64
C SER A 192 6.92 -5.86 13.51
N VAL A 193 6.14 -6.92 13.66
CA VAL A 193 5.11 -7.33 12.71
C VAL A 193 4.06 -6.22 12.54
N PHE A 194 3.63 -5.61 13.65
CA PHE A 194 2.72 -4.48 13.62
C PHE A 194 3.28 -3.34 12.76
N LEU A 195 4.54 -2.93 12.99
CA LEU A 195 5.15 -1.84 12.22
C LEU A 195 5.25 -2.16 10.73
N PHE A 196 5.70 -3.36 10.35
CA PHE A 196 5.79 -3.74 8.94
C PHE A 196 4.42 -3.70 8.26
N GLN A 197 3.41 -4.20 8.92
CA GLN A 197 2.08 -4.19 8.36
C GLN A 197 1.49 -2.76 8.33
N PHE A 198 1.76 -1.94 9.37
CA PHE A 198 1.45 -0.53 9.37
C PHE A 198 1.99 0.16 8.10
N ILE A 199 3.25 -0.11 7.76
CA ILE A 199 3.88 0.44 6.56
C ILE A 199 3.13 -0.01 5.31
N VAL A 200 2.81 -1.30 5.19
CA VAL A 200 2.06 -1.84 4.04
C VAL A 200 0.73 -1.15 3.85
N ASN A 201 0.01 -0.88 4.93
CA ASN A 201 -1.34 -0.35 4.86
C ASN A 201 -1.44 1.16 4.71
N ASN A 202 -0.44 1.90 5.22
CA ASN A 202 -0.55 3.35 5.37
C ASN A 202 0.55 4.14 4.68
N MET A 203 1.69 3.53 4.41
CA MET A 203 2.85 4.23 3.88
C MET A 203 3.20 3.84 2.44
N LEU A 204 2.58 2.78 1.91
CA LEU A 204 2.71 2.34 0.52
C LEU A 204 1.48 2.75 -0.28
N ILE A 205 1.63 2.81 -1.60
CA ILE A 205 0.54 3.08 -2.56
C ILE A 205 0.54 1.93 -3.55
N PRO A 206 -0.51 1.07 -3.55
CA PRO A 206 -0.61 -0.03 -4.50
C PRO A 206 -0.56 0.45 -5.95
N GLY A 207 0.25 -0.21 -6.77
CA GLY A 207 0.46 0.17 -8.17
C GLY A 207 1.51 1.27 -8.40
N GLN A 208 2.02 1.88 -7.33
CA GLN A 208 2.96 2.99 -7.40
C GLN A 208 4.17 2.78 -6.49
N ILE A 209 3.95 2.64 -5.20
CA ILE A 209 5.00 2.48 -4.19
C ILE A 209 4.66 1.25 -3.36
N GLU A 210 5.31 0.13 -3.64
CA GLU A 210 4.98 -1.15 -2.99
C GLU A 210 6.13 -1.75 -2.19
N ASN A 211 7.24 -1.02 -2.09
CA ASN A 211 8.47 -1.47 -1.47
C ASN A 211 8.96 -0.47 -0.42
N TRP A 212 9.89 -0.90 0.39
CA TRP A 212 10.65 -0.08 1.34
C TRP A 212 12.16 -0.26 1.18
N VAL A 213 12.90 0.70 1.69
CA VAL A 213 14.34 0.62 1.91
C VAL A 213 14.59 0.28 3.37
N MET A 214 15.64 -0.50 3.66
CA MET A 214 16.02 -0.85 5.03
C MET A 214 17.48 -0.47 5.29
N ILE A 215 17.74 0.09 6.47
CA ILE A 215 19.09 0.31 6.99
C ILE A 215 19.22 -0.55 8.26
N LEU A 216 20.09 -1.56 8.19
CA LEU A 216 20.43 -2.40 9.34
C LEU A 216 21.69 -1.84 10.00
N ASN A 217 21.54 -1.26 11.18
CA ASN A 217 22.64 -0.73 11.95
C ASN A 217 23.18 -1.75 12.95
N PHE A 218 24.29 -2.38 12.60
CA PHE A 218 25.01 -3.32 13.49
C PHE A 218 25.99 -2.67 14.43
N GLU A 219 26.08 -1.35 14.44
CA GLU A 219 26.95 -0.65 15.39
C GLU A 219 26.54 -0.96 16.83
N GLY A 220 27.50 -1.30 17.67
CA GLY A 220 27.24 -1.77 19.03
C GLY A 220 26.81 -3.24 19.16
N SER A 221 26.54 -3.94 18.07
CA SER A 221 26.20 -5.36 18.09
C SER A 221 27.43 -6.24 18.35
N SER A 222 27.27 -7.25 19.22
CA SER A 222 28.29 -8.29 19.44
C SER A 222 27.93 -9.55 18.66
N PRO A 223 28.89 -10.17 17.96
CA PRO A 223 28.66 -11.44 17.28
C PRO A 223 28.25 -12.58 18.21
N LEU A 224 28.79 -12.57 19.44
CA LEU A 224 28.51 -13.58 20.44
C LEU A 224 27.09 -13.50 21.00
N ASN A 225 26.45 -12.36 20.79
CA ASN A 225 25.16 -12.03 21.37
C ASN A 225 24.14 -11.60 20.30
N MET A 226 24.27 -12.09 19.05
CA MET A 226 23.18 -11.85 18.09
C MET A 226 21.98 -12.69 18.53
N PRO A 227 20.90 -12.04 19.01
CA PRO A 227 19.79 -12.77 19.59
C PRO A 227 19.11 -13.64 18.53
N ASP A 228 18.64 -14.81 18.92
CA ASP A 228 17.83 -15.67 18.04
C ASP A 228 16.58 -14.97 17.52
N ILE A 229 16.09 -13.97 18.26
CA ILE A 229 14.99 -13.11 17.83
C ILE A 229 15.26 -12.41 16.49
N VAL A 230 16.51 -11.99 16.23
CA VAL A 230 16.86 -11.35 14.93
C VAL A 230 16.67 -12.34 13.79
N LYS A 231 17.10 -13.59 13.96
CA LYS A 231 16.88 -14.66 12.97
C LYS A 231 15.38 -14.95 12.77
N LYS A 232 14.61 -14.97 13.87
CA LYS A 232 13.14 -15.15 13.82
C LYS A 232 12.47 -14.00 13.09
N LEU A 233 12.86 -12.76 13.36
CA LEU A 233 12.32 -11.58 12.68
C LEU A 233 12.67 -11.61 11.18
N ILE A 234 13.91 -11.92 10.80
CA ILE A 234 14.30 -12.06 9.40
C ILE A 234 13.43 -13.12 8.71
N LYS A 235 13.23 -14.27 9.35
CA LYS A 235 12.38 -15.34 8.82
C LYS A 235 10.93 -14.88 8.65
N ILE A 236 10.34 -14.26 9.66
CA ILE A 236 8.96 -13.76 9.60
C ILE A 236 8.80 -12.74 8.46
N VAL A 237 9.74 -11.79 8.34
CA VAL A 237 9.68 -10.75 7.30
C VAL A 237 9.86 -11.35 5.91
N SER A 238 10.83 -12.27 5.74
CA SER A 238 11.08 -12.90 4.43
C SER A 238 9.93 -13.83 3.99
N GLU A 239 9.25 -14.47 4.92
CA GLU A 239 8.15 -15.40 4.62
C GLU A 239 6.81 -14.67 4.36
N ASN A 240 6.57 -13.53 5.01
CA ASN A 240 5.24 -12.92 5.05
C ASN A 240 5.12 -11.54 4.39
N PHE A 241 6.23 -10.82 4.21
CA PHE A 241 6.24 -9.52 3.53
C PHE A 241 6.94 -9.60 2.17
N LEU A 242 6.40 -10.47 1.32
CA LEU A 242 6.98 -10.85 0.03
C LEU A 242 7.15 -9.64 -0.90
N SER A 243 8.32 -9.56 -1.54
CA SER A 243 8.67 -8.55 -2.54
C SER A 243 8.54 -7.10 -2.03
N ARG A 244 8.58 -6.89 -0.70
CA ARG A 244 8.48 -5.55 -0.10
C ARG A 244 9.85 -4.86 0.04
N LEU A 245 10.93 -5.61 0.12
CA LEU A 245 12.28 -5.04 0.20
C LEU A 245 12.74 -4.58 -1.18
N TYR A 246 13.03 -3.28 -1.33
CA TYR A 246 13.69 -2.70 -2.51
C TYR A 246 15.22 -2.81 -2.40
N LYS A 247 15.76 -2.30 -1.30
CA LYS A 247 17.21 -2.27 -1.02
C LYS A 247 17.41 -2.38 0.49
N CYS A 248 18.47 -3.09 0.88
CA CYS A 248 18.90 -3.19 2.26
C CYS A 248 20.36 -2.71 2.36
N TYR A 249 20.59 -1.73 3.20
CA TYR A 249 21.91 -1.22 3.52
C TYR A 249 22.32 -1.71 4.90
N ILE A 250 23.52 -2.28 5.00
CA ILE A 250 24.08 -2.77 6.25
C ILE A 250 25.21 -1.84 6.69
N TYR A 251 25.02 -1.22 7.85
CA TYR A 251 25.95 -0.27 8.42
C TYR A 251 26.60 -0.80 9.69
N GLY A 252 27.86 -0.42 9.94
CA GLY A 252 28.53 -0.75 11.20
C GLY A 252 28.95 -2.20 11.36
N MET A 253 29.06 -2.96 10.26
CA MET A 253 29.40 -4.37 10.30
C MET A 253 30.85 -4.59 10.69
N SER A 254 31.10 -5.34 11.79
CA SER A 254 32.43 -5.84 12.15
C SER A 254 32.78 -7.09 11.35
N PHE A 255 34.07 -7.46 11.32
CA PHE A 255 34.55 -8.67 10.64
C PHE A 255 33.80 -9.94 11.08
N LEU A 256 33.57 -10.09 12.39
CA LEU A 256 32.87 -11.25 12.94
C LEU A 256 31.39 -11.25 12.61
N ILE A 257 30.74 -10.08 12.58
CA ILE A 257 29.34 -9.94 12.14
C ILE A 257 29.21 -10.28 10.66
N ASN A 258 30.21 -9.94 9.85
CA ASN A 258 30.22 -10.29 8.43
C ASN A 258 30.23 -11.82 8.21
N LEU A 259 30.94 -12.57 9.04
CA LEU A 259 30.89 -14.04 9.01
C LEU A 259 29.50 -14.60 9.34
N LEU A 260 28.85 -14.07 10.38
CA LEU A 260 27.49 -14.46 10.73
C LEU A 260 26.49 -14.06 9.64
N PHE A 261 26.65 -12.93 9.03
CA PHE A 261 25.81 -12.46 7.93
C PHE A 261 25.89 -13.39 6.71
N LYS A 262 27.05 -13.92 6.37
CA LYS A 262 27.19 -14.95 5.33
C LYS A 262 26.36 -16.20 5.65
N ILE A 263 26.29 -16.59 6.92
CA ILE A 263 25.43 -17.70 7.35
C ILE A 263 23.94 -17.33 7.17
N ILE A 264 23.55 -16.11 7.54
CA ILE A 264 22.18 -15.61 7.37
C ILE A 264 21.78 -15.59 5.89
N CYS A 265 22.68 -15.17 5.00
CA CYS A 265 22.44 -15.16 3.56
C CYS A 265 22.06 -16.53 2.99
N ASN A 266 22.52 -17.64 3.60
CA ASN A 266 22.13 -18.99 3.17
C ASN A 266 20.65 -19.32 3.44
N PHE A 267 19.98 -18.54 4.29
CA PHE A 267 18.54 -18.68 4.57
C PHE A 267 17.69 -17.69 3.76
N LEU A 268 18.33 -16.78 3.01
CA LEU A 268 17.65 -15.80 2.16
C LEU A 268 17.65 -16.29 0.71
N GLU A 269 16.58 -15.98 0.00
CA GLU A 269 16.50 -16.21 -1.43
C GLU A 269 17.56 -15.36 -2.17
N GLU A 270 18.13 -15.86 -3.26
CA GLU A 270 19.16 -15.19 -4.06
C GLU A 270 18.76 -13.77 -4.45
N VAL A 271 17.49 -13.60 -4.84
CA VAL A 271 16.88 -12.31 -5.17
C VAL A 271 16.92 -11.32 -4.00
N THR A 272 16.83 -11.79 -2.78
CA THR A 272 16.92 -10.94 -1.58
C THR A 272 18.36 -10.57 -1.28
N VAL A 273 19.30 -11.50 -1.45
CA VAL A 273 20.75 -11.23 -1.24
C VAL A 273 21.25 -10.15 -2.20
N GLN A 274 20.82 -10.16 -3.46
CA GLN A 274 21.18 -9.15 -4.47
C GLN A 274 20.74 -7.71 -4.09
N LYS A 275 19.77 -7.56 -3.21
CA LYS A 275 19.27 -6.26 -2.70
C LYS A 275 20.13 -5.70 -1.57
N ILE A 276 21.11 -6.45 -1.07
CA ILE A 276 21.89 -6.08 0.10
C ILE A 276 23.20 -5.37 -0.32
N THR A 277 23.45 -4.25 0.31
CA THR A 277 24.71 -3.48 0.15
C THR A 277 25.32 -3.24 1.52
N ILE A 278 26.56 -3.67 1.69
CA ILE A 278 27.34 -3.37 2.90
C ILE A 278 27.97 -1.99 2.74
N LEU A 279 27.70 -1.10 3.69
CA LEU A 279 28.24 0.25 3.70
C LEU A 279 29.58 0.28 4.44
N ASP A 280 30.56 0.98 3.87
CA ASP A 280 31.75 1.38 4.60
C ASP A 280 31.41 2.55 5.52
N LYS A 281 31.80 2.46 6.80
CA LYS A 281 31.58 3.55 7.77
C LYS A 281 32.22 4.87 7.35
N LYS A 282 33.33 4.82 6.60
CA LYS A 282 34.04 6.00 6.09
C LYS A 282 33.46 6.54 4.79
N ASN A 283 32.66 5.72 4.07
CA ASN A 283 32.07 6.09 2.79
C ASN A 283 30.68 5.47 2.64
N THR A 284 29.69 6.26 2.94
CA THR A 284 28.26 5.87 2.82
C THR A 284 27.62 6.41 1.53
N ASN A 285 28.40 6.80 0.52
CA ASN A 285 27.89 7.46 -0.69
C ASN A 285 26.86 6.62 -1.44
N ASN A 286 26.96 5.29 -1.43
CA ASN A 286 25.98 4.40 -2.06
C ASN A 286 24.55 4.57 -1.47
N LEU A 287 24.45 5.02 -0.21
CA LEU A 287 23.18 5.33 0.41
C LEU A 287 22.51 6.54 -0.28
N PHE A 288 23.31 7.51 -0.73
CA PHE A 288 22.85 8.78 -1.29
C PHE A 288 22.64 8.75 -2.80
N GLU A 289 22.79 7.61 -3.46
CA GLU A 289 22.41 7.44 -4.86
C GLU A 289 20.89 7.66 -5.06
N ASN A 290 20.09 7.12 -4.13
CA ASN A 290 18.62 7.15 -4.20
C ASN A 290 17.97 7.82 -2.99
N ILE A 291 18.74 8.27 -1.98
CA ILE A 291 18.21 8.90 -0.78
C ILE A 291 18.85 10.26 -0.61
N ARG A 292 18.05 11.28 -0.32
CA ARG A 292 18.58 12.60 0.01
C ARG A 292 19.25 12.58 1.38
N ARG A 293 20.28 13.42 1.54
CA ARG A 293 21.00 13.52 2.82
C ARG A 293 20.10 14.00 3.97
N ASP A 294 19.13 14.86 3.70
CA ASP A 294 18.17 15.37 4.68
C ASP A 294 17.07 14.38 5.07
N ASN A 295 17.00 13.22 4.43
CA ASN A 295 16.18 12.07 4.80
C ASN A 295 16.97 10.95 5.49
N VAL A 296 18.23 11.19 5.83
CA VAL A 296 19.11 10.23 6.49
C VAL A 296 19.75 10.89 7.70
N GLU A 297 19.75 10.17 8.82
CA GLU A 297 20.34 10.62 10.07
C GLU A 297 21.85 10.86 9.94
N GLU A 298 22.38 11.83 10.70
CA GLU A 298 23.81 12.19 10.72
C GLU A 298 24.70 10.98 11.00
N LYS A 299 24.28 10.07 11.89
CA LYS A 299 25.04 8.84 12.21
C LYS A 299 25.31 7.94 11.01
N PHE A 300 24.54 8.06 9.93
CA PHE A 300 24.72 7.35 8.66
C PHE A 300 25.31 8.24 7.56
N GLY A 301 25.79 9.44 7.90
CA GLY A 301 26.39 10.41 6.98
C GLY A 301 25.37 11.33 6.29
N GLY A 302 24.13 11.34 6.73
CA GLY A 302 23.09 12.31 6.31
C GLY A 302 23.22 13.66 7.02
N THR A 303 22.17 14.46 6.92
CA THR A 303 22.03 15.76 7.60
C THR A 303 20.78 15.87 8.46
N ALA A 304 19.94 14.82 8.49
CA ALA A 304 18.80 14.78 9.37
C ALA A 304 19.25 14.51 10.83
N PRO A 305 18.58 15.11 11.83
CA PRO A 305 18.92 14.89 13.22
C PRO A 305 18.88 13.40 13.59
N ASN A 306 19.81 12.97 14.42
CA ASN A 306 19.80 11.61 14.95
C ASN A 306 18.57 11.40 15.85
N ILE A 307 17.85 10.33 15.61
CA ILE A 307 16.75 9.91 16.46
C ILE A 307 17.31 9.19 17.67
N GLN A 308 16.90 9.67 18.84
CA GLN A 308 17.18 9.03 20.10
C GLN A 308 15.90 8.32 20.57
N GLY A 309 15.86 6.98 20.37
CA GLY A 309 14.85 6.13 20.97
C GLY A 309 15.20 5.85 22.44
N GLY A 310 14.21 5.48 23.22
CA GLY A 310 14.41 5.04 24.60
C GLY A 310 13.29 5.45 25.53
N ILE A 311 13.21 4.78 26.67
CA ILE A 311 12.19 5.04 27.71
C ILE A 311 12.26 6.49 28.20
N GLU A 312 13.44 7.11 28.13
CA GLU A 312 13.67 8.49 28.58
C GLU A 312 13.14 9.55 27.57
N ASN A 313 12.83 9.16 26.34
CA ASN A 313 12.44 10.07 25.25
C ASN A 313 10.96 9.94 24.82
N LEU A 314 10.07 9.56 25.72
CA LEU A 314 8.62 9.45 25.46
C LEU A 314 7.99 10.77 24.97
N ASN A 315 8.65 11.92 25.18
CA ASN A 315 8.20 13.22 24.69
C ASN A 315 8.39 13.42 23.17
N SER A 316 9.13 12.54 22.52
CA SER A 316 9.33 12.55 21.06
C SER A 316 9.10 11.15 20.49
N PRO A 317 7.85 10.68 20.46
CA PRO A 317 7.54 9.32 20.06
C PRO A 317 8.01 9.05 18.63
N LEU A 318 8.58 7.86 18.40
CA LEU A 318 9.01 7.37 17.08
C LEU A 318 7.83 6.80 16.29
N PHE A 319 6.81 6.34 16.99
CA PHE A 319 5.56 5.89 16.40
C PHE A 319 4.42 6.85 16.80
N PRO A 320 3.59 7.29 15.86
CA PRO A 320 3.63 7.04 14.39
C PRO A 320 4.87 7.63 13.72
N PRO A 321 5.32 7.03 12.59
CA PRO A 321 6.51 7.45 11.87
C PRO A 321 6.52 8.96 11.57
N ARG A 322 7.67 9.58 11.74
CA ARG A 322 7.90 11.00 11.43
C ARG A 322 8.83 11.12 10.23
N MET A 323 8.50 12.04 9.34
CA MET A 323 9.35 12.34 8.19
C MET A 323 10.23 13.57 8.52
N PRO A 324 11.55 13.48 8.30
CA PRO A 324 12.46 14.59 8.62
C PRO A 324 12.25 15.79 7.69
N SER A 325 11.84 15.55 6.45
CA SER A 325 11.58 16.57 5.44
C SER A 325 10.34 16.22 4.64
N SER A 326 9.54 17.25 4.33
CA SER A 326 8.41 17.14 3.40
C SER A 326 8.81 17.53 1.96
N ASN A 327 10.02 18.05 1.76
CA ASN A 327 10.48 18.47 0.44
C ASN A 327 11.10 17.28 -0.30
N PHE A 328 10.34 16.65 -1.19
CA PHE A 328 10.85 15.62 -2.09
C PHE A 328 11.38 16.30 -3.35
N ILE A 329 12.68 16.12 -3.65
CA ILE A 329 13.25 16.60 -4.91
C ILE A 329 13.05 15.52 -5.96
N LEU A 330 12.22 15.84 -6.92
CA LEU A 330 11.89 15.01 -8.07
C LEU A 330 13.02 14.94 -9.11
N GLU A 331 14.09 15.71 -8.94
CA GLU A 331 15.23 15.81 -9.86
C GLU A 331 16.03 14.51 -10.02
N LYS A 332 15.92 13.58 -9.05
CA LYS A 332 16.61 12.28 -9.09
C LYS A 332 15.76 11.14 -9.62
N ILE A 333 14.52 11.38 -9.98
CA ILE A 333 13.67 10.35 -10.59
C ILE A 333 14.15 10.11 -12.02
N ASN A 334 14.37 8.85 -12.38
CA ASN A 334 14.80 8.48 -13.72
C ASN A 334 13.77 8.94 -14.77
N LYS A 335 14.24 9.18 -16.01
CA LYS A 335 13.34 9.56 -17.11
C LYS A 335 12.31 8.49 -17.47
N GLU A 336 12.52 7.24 -17.03
CA GLU A 336 11.57 6.13 -17.18
C GLU A 336 10.42 6.22 -16.16
N ASP A 337 10.62 6.94 -15.07
CA ASP A 337 9.61 7.18 -14.05
C ASP A 337 8.78 8.39 -14.45
N ILE A 338 7.47 8.28 -14.32
CA ILE A 338 6.56 9.36 -14.70
C ILE A 338 5.91 9.97 -13.46
N LEU A 339 6.14 11.28 -13.33
CA LEU A 339 5.28 12.15 -12.54
C LEU A 339 4.22 12.73 -13.45
N ILE A 340 2.97 12.47 -13.12
CA ILE A 340 1.84 13.07 -13.82
C ILE A 340 1.36 14.32 -13.07
N THR A 341 0.70 15.21 -13.80
CA THR A 341 0.07 16.39 -13.20
C THR A 341 -1.16 16.00 -12.36
N LYS A 342 -1.60 16.93 -11.49
CA LYS A 342 -2.85 16.76 -10.75
C LYS A 342 -4.03 16.55 -11.68
N GLU A 343 -4.09 17.28 -12.78
CA GLU A 343 -5.14 17.22 -13.80
C GLU A 343 -5.18 15.84 -14.45
N GLU A 344 -4.02 15.29 -14.83
CA GLU A 344 -3.91 13.94 -15.41
C GLU A 344 -4.35 12.89 -14.39
N TYR A 345 -3.98 13.04 -13.11
CA TYR A 345 -4.42 12.12 -12.05
C TYR A 345 -5.94 12.14 -11.86
N LEU A 346 -6.55 13.33 -11.83
CA LEU A 346 -8.00 13.47 -11.73
C LEU A 346 -8.70 12.85 -12.94
N LYS A 347 -8.13 12.98 -14.14
CA LYS A 347 -8.64 12.31 -15.35
C LYS A 347 -8.59 10.78 -15.24
N LEU A 348 -7.51 10.21 -14.69
CA LEU A 348 -7.43 8.76 -14.43
C LEU A 348 -8.50 8.26 -13.46
N ILE A 349 -8.85 9.07 -12.46
CA ILE A 349 -9.96 8.77 -11.55
C ILE A 349 -11.28 8.80 -12.31
N GLU A 350 -11.51 9.83 -13.13
CA GLU A 350 -12.73 9.94 -13.94
C GLU A 350 -12.92 8.77 -14.90
N GLU A 351 -11.84 8.29 -15.49
CA GLU A 351 -11.81 7.13 -16.38
C GLU A 351 -11.88 5.79 -15.62
N LYS A 352 -12.02 5.81 -14.28
CA LYS A 352 -12.02 4.63 -13.40
C LYS A 352 -10.77 3.74 -13.54
N LYS A 353 -9.64 4.34 -13.92
CA LYS A 353 -8.34 3.64 -14.02
C LYS A 353 -7.63 3.51 -12.68
N ILE A 354 -8.06 4.26 -11.67
CA ILE A 354 -7.58 4.16 -10.28
C ILE A 354 -8.71 3.61 -9.43
N LYS A 355 -8.45 2.54 -8.67
CA LYS A 355 -9.42 1.99 -7.73
C LYS A 355 -9.74 3.02 -6.64
N GLU A 356 -11.00 3.09 -6.24
CA GLU A 356 -11.47 4.11 -5.28
C GLU A 356 -10.71 4.06 -3.95
N GLU A 357 -10.33 2.88 -3.50
CA GLU A 357 -9.53 2.65 -2.29
C GLU A 357 -8.08 3.16 -2.36
N TYR A 358 -7.56 3.44 -3.57
CA TYR A 358 -6.19 3.91 -3.81
C TYR A 358 -6.12 5.40 -4.14
N ILE A 359 -7.26 6.08 -4.07
CA ILE A 359 -7.33 7.51 -4.35
C ILE A 359 -6.65 8.30 -3.25
N SER A 360 -5.90 9.33 -3.64
CA SER A 360 -5.23 10.23 -2.72
C SER A 360 -6.19 10.86 -1.71
N PRO A 361 -5.94 10.74 -0.40
CA PRO A 361 -6.77 11.38 0.62
C PRO A 361 -6.70 12.91 0.59
N TYR A 362 -5.67 13.48 -0.04
CA TYR A 362 -5.48 14.92 -0.17
C TYR A 362 -6.36 15.55 -1.26
N LEU A 363 -7.00 14.74 -2.11
CA LEU A 363 -7.83 15.19 -3.23
C LEU A 363 -9.33 14.95 -3.00
N LYS A 364 -9.74 14.67 -1.78
CA LYS A 364 -11.15 14.38 -1.47
C LYS A 364 -12.10 15.49 -1.94
N GLU A 365 -11.77 16.76 -1.69
CA GLU A 365 -12.59 17.89 -2.11
C GLU A 365 -12.67 18.03 -3.63
N ASP A 366 -11.55 17.84 -4.34
CA ASP A 366 -11.54 17.90 -5.81
C ASP A 366 -12.40 16.78 -6.40
N ILE A 367 -12.34 15.58 -5.81
CA ILE A 367 -13.11 14.42 -6.25
C ILE A 367 -14.61 14.64 -6.00
N GLU A 368 -14.97 15.20 -4.86
CA GLU A 368 -16.38 15.54 -4.56
C GLU A 368 -16.92 16.56 -5.56
N LYS A 369 -16.14 17.59 -5.93
CA LYS A 369 -16.52 18.56 -6.98
C LYS A 369 -16.74 17.87 -8.33
N ILE A 370 -15.88 16.91 -8.70
CA ILE A 370 -16.02 16.13 -9.93
C ILE A 370 -17.30 15.28 -9.89
N LYS A 371 -17.58 14.61 -8.77
CA LYS A 371 -18.80 13.81 -8.58
C LYS A 371 -20.05 14.68 -8.72
N GLN A 372 -20.06 15.84 -8.05
CA GLN A 372 -21.18 16.80 -8.13
C GLN A 372 -21.37 17.31 -9.57
N LYS A 373 -20.29 17.67 -10.26
CA LYS A 373 -20.37 18.11 -11.67
C LYS A 373 -20.97 17.04 -12.56
N LYS A 374 -20.51 15.79 -12.47
CA LYS A 374 -21.07 14.66 -13.24
C LYS A 374 -22.55 14.40 -12.94
N GLN A 375 -22.94 14.52 -11.68
CA GLN A 375 -24.34 14.38 -11.28
C GLN A 375 -25.21 15.47 -11.92
N MET A 376 -24.73 16.73 -11.91
CA MET A 376 -25.42 17.84 -12.57
C MET A 376 -25.51 17.65 -14.08
N GLU A 377 -24.44 17.20 -14.74
CA GLU A 377 -24.43 16.90 -16.17
C GLU A 377 -25.43 15.76 -16.50
N SER A 378 -25.49 14.73 -15.68
CA SER A 378 -26.45 13.62 -15.84
C SER A 378 -27.90 14.13 -15.73
N ILE A 379 -28.19 14.99 -14.74
CA ILE A 379 -29.51 15.59 -14.57
C ILE A 379 -29.88 16.45 -15.77
N ASN A 380 -28.93 17.29 -16.24
CA ASN A 380 -29.13 18.14 -17.42
C ASN A 380 -29.36 17.31 -18.71
N ASN A 381 -28.63 16.22 -18.87
CA ASN A 381 -28.81 15.31 -20.01
C ASN A 381 -30.17 14.61 -19.98
N GLN A 382 -30.62 14.17 -18.80
CA GLN A 382 -31.98 13.60 -18.65
C GLN A 382 -33.05 14.64 -18.94
N PHE A 383 -32.86 15.88 -18.47
CA PHE A 383 -33.78 16.97 -18.74
C PHE A 383 -33.89 17.28 -20.23
N ASN A 384 -32.73 17.40 -20.93
CA ASN A 384 -32.68 17.63 -22.36
C ASN A 384 -33.30 16.47 -23.14
N LEU A 385 -33.08 15.23 -22.74
CA LEU A 385 -33.69 14.04 -23.35
C LEU A 385 -35.21 14.05 -23.18
N ASN A 386 -35.72 14.45 -22.02
CA ASN A 386 -37.15 14.57 -21.77
C ASN A 386 -37.79 15.71 -22.55
N GLN A 387 -37.09 16.88 -22.68
CA GLN A 387 -37.51 17.95 -23.54
C GLN A 387 -37.58 17.53 -25.03
N TRP A 388 -36.52 16.82 -25.49
CA TRP A 388 -36.50 16.30 -26.86
C TRP A 388 -37.64 15.31 -27.15
N LYS A 389 -37.91 14.38 -26.22
CA LYS A 389 -39.04 13.45 -26.29
C LYS A 389 -40.38 14.20 -26.34
N PHE A 390 -40.53 15.19 -25.47
CA PHE A 390 -41.75 16.00 -25.41
C PHE A 390 -41.97 16.80 -26.70
N GLN A 391 -40.92 17.42 -27.26
CA GLN A 391 -40.99 18.13 -28.53
C GLN A 391 -41.38 17.18 -29.70
N ASN A 392 -40.77 16.00 -29.77
CA ASN A 392 -41.10 15.02 -30.82
C ASN A 392 -42.51 14.47 -30.68
N GLU A 393 -43.00 14.22 -29.43
CA GLU A 393 -44.41 13.85 -29.23
C GLU A 393 -45.36 14.97 -29.58
N PHE A 394 -44.99 16.21 -29.34
CA PHE A 394 -45.80 17.38 -29.67
C PHE A 394 -45.84 17.63 -31.20
N GLU A 395 -44.71 17.51 -31.90
CA GLU A 395 -44.63 17.56 -33.35
C GLU A 395 -45.39 16.41 -34.03
N GLY A 396 -45.22 15.19 -33.52
CA GLY A 396 -45.98 14.02 -33.97
C GLY A 396 -47.50 14.17 -33.77
N LYS A 397 -47.94 14.76 -32.65
CA LYS A 397 -49.35 15.07 -32.38
C LYS A 397 -49.86 16.24 -33.25
N ASN A 398 -49.01 17.20 -33.62
CA ASN A 398 -49.40 18.30 -34.50
C ASN A 398 -49.53 17.85 -35.95
N GLN A 399 -48.72 16.90 -36.44
CA GLN A 399 -48.92 16.27 -37.75
C GLN A 399 -50.24 15.49 -37.82
N LEU A 400 -50.66 14.87 -36.71
CA LEU A 400 -51.95 14.19 -36.58
C LEU A 400 -53.12 15.18 -36.35
N ARG A 401 -52.90 16.36 -35.78
CA ARG A 401 -53.91 17.39 -35.47
C ARG A 401 -54.24 18.36 -36.58
N ASN A 402 -53.39 18.45 -37.64
CA ASN A 402 -53.80 19.14 -38.86
C ASN A 402 -55.04 18.48 -39.55
N ILE A 403 -55.50 17.35 -38.99
CA ILE A 403 -56.71 16.65 -39.44
C ILE A 403 -57.96 17.02 -38.60
N ASN A 404 -57.79 17.53 -37.35
CA ASN A 404 -58.94 17.90 -36.48
C ASN A 404 -58.72 19.20 -35.70
N LYS A 405 -59.37 20.28 -36.16
CA LYS A 405 -59.33 21.64 -35.57
C LYS A 405 -60.00 21.76 -34.18
N ASN A 406 -59.32 22.56 -33.34
CA ASN A 406 -59.83 23.39 -32.22
C ASN A 406 -60.42 22.71 -30.95
N ASN A 407 -59.67 22.68 -29.82
CA ASN A 407 -60.13 23.15 -28.50
C ASN A 407 -59.32 22.71 -27.23
N ASN A 408 -58.06 22.31 -27.32
CA ASN A 408 -57.35 21.88 -26.06
C ASN A 408 -55.97 22.48 -25.80
N ILE A 409 -55.58 23.60 -26.42
CA ILE A 409 -54.22 24.18 -26.29
C ILE A 409 -53.93 24.81 -24.90
N ILE A 410 -54.97 25.20 -24.17
CA ILE A 410 -54.82 25.97 -22.92
C ILE A 410 -54.50 25.07 -21.68
N GLN A 411 -54.88 23.80 -21.70
CA GLN A 411 -54.67 22.90 -20.58
C GLN A 411 -53.20 22.36 -20.52
N ASP A 412 -52.59 22.12 -21.70
CA ASP A 412 -51.20 21.56 -21.78
C ASP A 412 -50.09 22.58 -21.38
N LEU A 413 -50.35 23.87 -21.62
CA LEU A 413 -49.40 24.92 -21.23
C LEU A 413 -49.38 25.17 -19.68
N LYS A 414 -50.47 24.89 -18.98
CA LYS A 414 -50.49 24.99 -17.52
C LYS A 414 -49.72 23.86 -16.84
N SER A 415 -49.78 22.63 -17.38
CA SER A 415 -48.99 21.51 -16.84
C SER A 415 -47.47 21.68 -17.05
N PHE A 416 -47.06 22.33 -18.16
CA PHE A 416 -45.64 22.64 -18.43
C PHE A 416 -45.07 23.67 -17.44
N ASN A 417 -45.81 24.69 -17.08
CA ASN A 417 -45.39 25.70 -16.12
C ASN A 417 -45.30 25.15 -14.68
N ILE A 418 -46.14 24.20 -14.31
CA ILE A 418 -46.11 23.54 -12.99
C ILE A 418 -44.83 22.67 -12.87
N ALA A 419 -44.46 21.92 -13.91
CA ALA A 419 -43.24 21.11 -13.94
C ALA A 419 -41.96 21.97 -13.83
N LYS A 420 -41.94 23.13 -14.49
CA LYS A 420 -40.81 24.09 -14.41
C LYS A 420 -40.69 24.74 -13.01
N HIS A 421 -41.81 25.02 -12.38
CA HIS A 421 -41.84 25.59 -11.02
C HIS A 421 -41.38 24.60 -9.96
N THR A 422 -41.74 23.31 -10.10
CA THR A 422 -41.34 22.23 -9.19
C THR A 422 -39.82 21.96 -9.33
N PHE A 423 -39.31 22.01 -10.56
CA PHE A 423 -37.86 21.84 -10.85
C PHE A 423 -37.00 22.95 -10.24
N HIS A 424 -37.42 24.24 -10.36
CA HIS A 424 -36.70 25.36 -9.73
C HIS A 424 -36.75 25.30 -8.21
N LYS A 425 -37.83 24.81 -7.63
CA LYS A 425 -37.97 24.61 -6.17
C LYS A 425 -37.02 23.53 -5.64
N SER A 426 -36.81 22.46 -6.41
CA SER A 426 -35.86 21.39 -6.08
C SER A 426 -34.39 21.84 -6.14
N ILE A 427 -34.03 22.73 -7.07
CA ILE A 427 -32.69 23.29 -7.17
C ILE A 427 -32.41 24.25 -6.02
N ASN A 428 -33.40 25.04 -5.59
CA ASN A 428 -33.23 25.96 -4.45
C ASN A 428 -33.06 25.20 -3.12
N ILE A 429 -33.76 24.09 -2.91
CA ILE A 429 -33.62 23.24 -1.72
C ILE A 429 -32.21 22.60 -1.66
N LEU A 430 -31.61 22.28 -2.80
CA LEU A 430 -30.24 21.74 -2.87
C LEU A 430 -29.15 22.80 -2.60
N ASN A 431 -29.45 24.08 -2.83
CA ASN A 431 -28.54 25.19 -2.57
C ASN A 431 -28.63 25.79 -1.15
N GLU A 432 -29.78 25.60 -0.45
CA GLU A 432 -30.00 26.05 0.93
C GLU A 432 -29.48 25.08 2.00
N ASN A 433 -29.10 23.85 1.63
CA ASN A 433 -28.50 22.85 2.52
C ASN A 433 -26.95 22.75 2.39
N LYS A 434 -26.32 23.82 1.94
CA LYS A 434 -24.88 24.06 2.03
C LYS A 434 -24.63 25.18 3.03
#